data_25ae6ce260b834bcea2dddb4deeb6cbe
#
_entry.id   25ae6ce260b834bcea2dddb4deeb6cbe
#
_cell.length_a   1.000
_cell.length_b   1.000
_cell.length_c   1.000
_cell.angle_alpha   90.00
_cell.angle_beta   90.00
_cell.angle_gamma   90.00
#
_symmetry.space_group_name_H-M   'P 1'
#
loop_
_entity.id
_entity.type
_entity.pdbx_description
1 polymer ?
#
loop_
_entity_poly.entity_id
_entity_poly.type
_entity_poly.pdbx_seq_one_letter_code
_entity_poly.pdbx_strand_id
1 'polypeptide(L)'
;MTPTVGISARGGVLDLDIGSGTNESLVNFEDRFVTALVPGAQRQPLFVTYGAAVVHDTRTEPGAPDEGHLAGIALRRYSASNAPALSFTRLTLDARVYRRLRWDNSVLAVRGLVSSDLTDSGAATPFYLQQSLGGGETLRGFHSYRFPDQSLAHVSIEYRWRAHRYVEVAPFLDAGTVAPSFSRLSPGSVKMSPGVGIRARNDRRVLARLDFGWGTEGARVIVGMGPAF
;
A
#
# COMPACT_ATOMS: atom_id res chain seq x y z
N MET A 1 -18.52 17.28 11.09
CA MET A 1 -17.12 17.40 11.58
C MET A 1 -16.46 18.58 10.90
N THR A 2 -15.63 19.33 11.61
CA THR A 2 -14.76 20.33 11.01
C THR A 2 -13.62 19.64 10.29
N PRO A 3 -13.27 20.06 9.06
CA PRO A 3 -12.13 19.51 8.35
C PRO A 3 -10.85 19.70 9.17
N THR A 4 -10.05 18.66 9.24
CA THR A 4 -8.79 18.68 9.99
C THR A 4 -7.64 18.66 9.01
N VAL A 5 -6.76 19.66 9.11
CA VAL A 5 -5.47 19.64 8.43
C VAL A 5 -4.41 19.21 9.44
N GLY A 6 -3.79 18.07 9.18
CA GLY A 6 -2.69 17.54 9.97
C GLY A 6 -1.36 17.76 9.27
N ILE A 7 -0.35 18.26 10.00
CA ILE A 7 1.03 18.33 9.54
C ILE A 7 1.86 17.49 10.49
N SER A 8 2.70 16.62 9.96
CA SER A 8 3.59 15.78 10.77
C SER A 8 5.00 15.75 10.20
N ALA A 9 6.00 15.70 11.10
CA ALA A 9 7.37 15.41 10.78
C ALA A 9 7.79 14.14 11.51
N ARG A 10 8.60 13.31 10.86
CA ARG A 10 9.10 12.05 11.42
C ARG A 10 10.57 11.90 11.10
N GLY A 11 11.33 11.38 12.07
CA GLY A 11 12.72 10.99 11.93
C GLY A 11 12.94 9.63 12.57
N GLY A 12 13.95 8.90 12.11
CA GLY A 12 14.28 7.60 12.67
C GLY A 12 15.53 7.00 12.04
N VAL A 13 15.93 5.88 12.60
CA VAL A 13 17.02 5.05 12.10
C VAL A 13 16.43 3.71 11.72
N LEU A 14 16.81 3.20 10.56
CA LEU A 14 16.42 1.89 10.06
C LEU A 14 17.69 1.06 9.86
N ASP A 15 17.82 0.03 10.65
CA ASP A 15 18.87 -0.98 10.57
C ASP A 15 18.21 -2.29 10.14
N LEU A 16 18.69 -2.87 9.05
CA LEU A 16 18.14 -4.09 8.48
C LEU A 16 19.27 -5.10 8.31
N ASP A 17 19.04 -6.29 8.79
CA ASP A 17 19.92 -7.44 8.55
C ASP A 17 19.12 -8.46 7.72
N ILE A 18 19.56 -8.69 6.49
CA ILE A 18 18.92 -9.60 5.54
C ILE A 18 19.94 -10.70 5.24
N GLY A 19 19.72 -11.85 5.82
CA GLY A 19 20.55 -13.04 5.62
C GLY A 19 19.81 -14.13 4.85
N SER A 20 20.52 -15.21 4.61
CA SER A 20 19.96 -16.43 4.03
C SER A 20 18.83 -16.98 4.88
N GLY A 21 17.75 -17.42 4.26
CA GLY A 21 16.63 -18.04 4.97
C GLY A 21 17.06 -19.35 5.67
N THR A 22 16.43 -19.65 6.80
CA THR A 22 16.68 -20.88 7.56
C THR A 22 15.88 -22.09 7.07
N ASN A 23 15.00 -21.91 6.10
CA ASN A 23 14.17 -22.98 5.56
C ASN A 23 14.86 -23.64 4.36
N GLU A 24 15.46 -24.79 4.57
CA GLU A 24 16.19 -25.58 3.56
C GLU A 24 15.31 -26.02 2.37
N SER A 25 13.97 -26.01 2.49
CA SER A 25 13.07 -26.35 1.40
C SER A 25 12.86 -25.20 0.41
N LEU A 26 13.29 -23.99 0.73
CA LEU A 26 13.20 -22.82 -0.12
C LEU A 26 14.58 -22.44 -0.69
N VAL A 27 14.59 -22.11 -1.97
CA VAL A 27 15.82 -21.62 -2.62
C VAL A 27 16.17 -20.26 -2.03
N ASN A 28 17.38 -20.09 -1.54
CA ASN A 28 17.85 -18.82 -1.03
C ASN A 28 17.93 -17.77 -2.14
N PHE A 29 17.81 -16.51 -1.74
CA PHE A 29 17.86 -15.38 -2.65
C PHE A 29 19.19 -15.34 -3.42
N GLU A 30 20.31 -15.60 -2.74
CA GLU A 30 21.65 -15.60 -3.30
C GLU A 30 21.85 -16.68 -4.38
N ASP A 31 21.14 -17.80 -4.26
CA ASP A 31 21.22 -18.91 -5.23
C ASP A 31 20.39 -18.64 -6.48
N ARG A 32 19.41 -17.76 -6.40
CA ARG A 32 18.46 -17.49 -7.47
C ARG A 32 18.77 -16.22 -8.26
N PHE A 33 19.45 -15.27 -7.66
CA PHE A 33 19.74 -13.98 -8.27
C PHE A 33 21.23 -13.68 -8.27
N VAL A 34 21.69 -13.03 -9.34
CA VAL A 34 23.05 -12.49 -9.38
C VAL A 34 23.07 -11.26 -8.45
N THR A 35 23.47 -11.45 -7.20
CA THR A 35 23.40 -10.43 -6.14
C THR A 35 24.10 -9.13 -6.50
N ALA A 36 25.13 -9.18 -7.35
CA ALA A 36 25.82 -8.00 -7.86
C ALA A 36 24.93 -7.06 -8.70
N LEU A 37 23.85 -7.59 -9.30
CA LEU A 37 22.91 -6.84 -10.13
C LEU A 37 21.69 -6.34 -9.35
N VAL A 38 21.52 -6.76 -8.10
CA VAL A 38 20.37 -6.40 -7.28
C VAL A 38 20.77 -5.30 -6.29
N PRO A 39 20.22 -4.08 -6.40
CA PRO A 39 20.55 -2.98 -5.52
C PRO A 39 20.33 -3.34 -4.04
N GLY A 40 21.37 -3.19 -3.22
CA GLY A 40 21.31 -3.48 -1.79
C GLY A 40 21.52 -4.94 -1.39
N ALA A 41 21.60 -5.90 -2.32
CA ALA A 41 21.78 -7.31 -1.97
C ALA A 41 23.12 -7.59 -1.25
N GLN A 42 24.19 -6.90 -1.64
CA GLN A 42 25.51 -7.05 -1.05
C GLN A 42 25.81 -6.07 0.09
N ARG A 43 24.94 -5.10 0.32
CA ARG A 43 25.13 -4.04 1.32
C ARG A 43 23.80 -3.67 1.95
N GLN A 44 23.76 -3.73 3.25
CA GLN A 44 22.65 -3.30 4.08
C GLN A 44 23.13 -2.18 5.00
N PRO A 45 23.18 -0.95 4.48
CA PRO A 45 23.63 0.19 5.28
C PRO A 45 22.57 0.57 6.31
N LEU A 46 23.01 1.17 7.41
CA LEU A 46 22.12 1.90 8.29
C LEU A 46 21.49 3.06 7.52
N PHE A 47 20.17 3.22 7.58
CA PHE A 47 19.47 4.37 7.02
C PHE A 47 19.07 5.36 8.10
N VAL A 48 19.43 6.61 7.91
CA VAL A 48 18.80 7.72 8.63
C VAL A 48 17.59 8.15 7.79
N THR A 49 16.40 8.14 8.39
CA THR A 49 15.16 8.50 7.71
C THR A 49 14.60 9.77 8.31
N TYR A 50 14.13 10.68 7.47
CA TYR A 50 13.40 11.87 7.89
C TYR A 50 12.40 12.29 6.83
N GLY A 51 11.33 12.93 7.25
CA GLY A 51 10.28 13.32 6.32
C GLY A 51 9.17 14.11 6.96
N ALA A 52 8.29 14.61 6.10
CA ALA A 52 7.11 15.35 6.50
C ALA A 52 5.89 14.85 5.71
N ALA A 53 4.72 15.03 6.29
CA ALA A 53 3.45 14.75 5.63
C ALA A 53 2.41 15.82 5.99
N VAL A 54 1.56 16.10 5.01
CA VAL A 54 0.35 16.92 5.17
C VAL A 54 -0.84 16.04 4.81
N VAL A 55 -1.86 16.07 5.67
CA VAL A 55 -3.11 15.30 5.48
C VAL A 55 -4.28 16.23 5.70
N HIS A 56 -5.22 16.22 4.78
CA HIS A 56 -6.54 16.83 4.94
C HIS A 56 -7.57 15.71 5.12
N ASP A 57 -8.27 15.69 6.25
CA ASP A 57 -9.22 14.64 6.61
C ASP A 57 -10.58 15.27 6.98
N THR A 58 -11.62 14.89 6.24
CA THR A 58 -13.00 15.28 6.46
C THR A 58 -13.93 14.10 6.73
N ARG A 59 -13.37 12.89 6.91
CA ARG A 59 -14.14 11.67 7.12
C ARG A 59 -14.97 11.77 8.41
N THR A 60 -16.20 11.29 8.33
CA THR A 60 -17.13 11.32 9.48
C THR A 60 -16.63 10.45 10.63
N GLU A 61 -16.34 9.19 10.36
CA GLU A 61 -15.82 8.21 11.33
C GLU A 61 -14.63 7.48 10.71
N PRO A 62 -13.37 7.85 11.04
CA PRO A 62 -12.20 7.25 10.39
C PRO A 62 -12.11 5.72 10.47
N GLY A 63 -12.70 5.12 11.51
CA GLY A 63 -12.74 3.67 11.69
C GLY A 63 -13.81 2.94 10.86
N ALA A 64 -14.79 3.66 10.33
CA ALA A 64 -15.86 3.15 9.47
C ALA A 64 -16.45 4.29 8.62
N PRO A 65 -15.65 4.91 7.75
CA PRO A 65 -16.05 6.12 7.05
C PRO A 65 -17.18 5.86 6.06
N ASP A 66 -18.22 6.68 6.17
CA ASP A 66 -19.39 6.66 5.30
C ASP A 66 -19.43 7.87 4.35
N GLU A 67 -18.85 8.98 4.77
CA GLU A 67 -18.81 10.24 4.03
C GLU A 67 -17.50 10.99 4.28
N GLY A 68 -17.16 11.89 3.36
CA GLY A 68 -15.97 12.71 3.44
C GLY A 68 -14.82 12.17 2.60
N HIS A 69 -13.66 12.74 2.81
CA HIS A 69 -12.45 12.35 2.10
C HIS A 69 -11.21 12.47 2.99
N LEU A 70 -10.17 11.77 2.60
CA LEU A 70 -8.82 11.95 3.09
C LEU A 70 -7.93 12.20 1.89
N ALA A 71 -7.10 13.24 1.94
CA ALA A 71 -6.06 13.50 0.96
C ALA A 71 -4.74 13.75 1.69
N GLY A 72 -3.71 12.98 1.36
CA GLY A 72 -2.41 13.06 2.00
C GLY A 72 -1.26 13.11 1.00
N ILE A 73 -0.25 13.91 1.31
CA ILE A 73 1.05 13.92 0.65
C ILE A 73 2.12 13.70 1.70
N ALA A 74 3.05 12.80 1.42
CA ALA A 74 4.19 12.53 2.28
C ALA A 74 5.48 12.48 1.47
N LEU A 75 6.52 13.10 2.00
CA LEU A 75 7.88 13.04 1.48
C LEU A 75 8.78 12.47 2.56
N ARG A 76 9.55 11.42 2.24
CA ARG A 76 10.49 10.80 3.16
C ARG A 76 11.83 10.54 2.49
N ARG A 77 12.91 11.06 3.07
CA ARG A 77 14.28 10.75 2.68
C ARG A 77 14.77 9.52 3.43
N TYR A 78 15.43 8.64 2.71
CA TYR A 78 16.21 7.51 3.21
C TYR A 78 17.67 7.78 2.85
N SER A 79 18.49 8.12 3.83
CA SER A 79 19.91 8.41 3.65
C SER A 79 20.74 7.25 4.15
N ALA A 80 21.36 6.53 3.23
CA ALA A 80 22.16 5.34 3.53
C ALA A 80 23.57 5.75 4.01
N SER A 81 23.94 5.32 5.21
CA SER A 81 25.29 5.54 5.75
C SER A 81 26.29 4.71 4.95
N ASN A 82 27.38 5.34 4.52
CA ASN A 82 28.47 4.69 3.77
C ASN A 82 28.07 4.05 2.43
N ALA A 83 26.86 4.31 1.91
CA ALA A 83 26.38 3.79 0.63
C ALA A 83 25.45 4.80 -0.08
N PRO A 84 25.92 6.00 -0.45
CA PRO A 84 25.06 7.07 -0.99
C PRO A 84 24.26 6.64 -2.23
N ALA A 85 24.78 5.70 -3.03
CA ALA A 85 24.08 5.14 -4.18
C ALA A 85 22.81 4.33 -3.82
N LEU A 86 22.57 4.02 -2.55
CA LEU A 86 21.35 3.39 -2.06
C LEU A 86 20.38 4.37 -1.38
N SER A 87 20.72 5.68 -1.41
CA SER A 87 19.87 6.72 -0.85
C SER A 87 18.79 7.15 -1.85
N PHE A 88 17.59 7.41 -1.34
CA PHE A 88 16.45 7.81 -2.17
C PHE A 88 15.46 8.67 -1.38
N THR A 89 14.56 9.34 -2.10
CA THR A 89 13.44 10.08 -1.51
C THR A 89 12.13 9.49 -1.99
N ARG A 90 11.26 9.08 -1.08
CA ARG A 90 9.93 8.57 -1.39
C ARG A 90 8.89 9.68 -1.32
N LEU A 91 8.18 9.88 -2.43
CA LEU A 91 6.97 10.69 -2.49
C LEU A 91 5.76 9.76 -2.49
N THR A 92 4.78 10.02 -1.64
CA THR A 92 3.53 9.25 -1.57
C THR A 92 2.33 10.20 -1.59
N LEU A 93 1.36 9.90 -2.44
CA LEU A 93 0.06 10.55 -2.52
C LEU A 93 -1.02 9.49 -2.23
N ASP A 94 -1.86 9.71 -1.22
CA ASP A 94 -2.99 8.81 -0.87
C ASP A 94 -4.26 9.67 -0.80
N ALA A 95 -5.21 9.36 -1.67
CA ALA A 95 -6.50 10.03 -1.71
C ALA A 95 -7.62 8.99 -1.53
N ARG A 96 -8.57 9.29 -0.64
CA ARG A 96 -9.71 8.42 -0.33
C ARG A 96 -10.97 9.26 -0.31
N VAL A 97 -12.03 8.76 -0.93
CA VAL A 97 -13.34 9.41 -0.96
C VAL A 97 -14.40 8.41 -0.54
N TYR A 98 -15.30 8.87 0.29
CA TYR A 98 -16.43 8.08 0.79
C TYR A 98 -17.70 8.85 0.52
N ARG A 99 -18.69 8.20 -0.10
CA ARG A 99 -19.96 8.80 -0.41
C ARG A 99 -21.10 7.87 -0.06
N ARG A 100 -21.94 8.29 0.87
CA ARG A 100 -23.19 7.59 1.16
C ARG A 100 -24.12 7.68 -0.05
N LEU A 101 -24.62 6.55 -0.48
CA LEU A 101 -25.59 6.47 -1.56
C LEU A 101 -27.02 6.61 -0.96
N ARG A 102 -27.93 7.19 -1.74
CA ARG A 102 -29.28 7.46 -1.28
C ARG A 102 -30.11 6.18 -1.11
N TRP A 103 -29.70 5.09 -1.72
CA TRP A 103 -30.41 3.82 -1.72
C TRP A 103 -29.61 2.76 -0.96
N ASP A 104 -30.32 1.82 -0.33
CA ASP A 104 -29.81 0.57 0.23
C ASP A 104 -28.80 0.70 1.37
N ASN A 105 -28.77 1.80 2.11
CA ASN A 105 -27.86 1.96 3.24
C ASN A 105 -26.39 1.64 2.85
N SER A 106 -25.96 2.14 1.70
CA SER A 106 -24.69 1.80 1.06
C SER A 106 -23.74 2.99 1.01
N VAL A 107 -22.44 2.69 0.90
CA VAL A 107 -21.36 3.64 0.74
C VAL A 107 -20.51 3.25 -0.46
N LEU A 108 -20.24 4.18 -1.35
CA LEU A 108 -19.19 4.05 -2.35
C LEU A 108 -17.90 4.58 -1.74
N ALA A 109 -16.88 3.73 -1.66
CA ALA A 109 -15.55 4.08 -1.20
C ALA A 109 -14.54 3.90 -2.34
N VAL A 110 -13.71 4.92 -2.56
CA VAL A 110 -12.67 4.93 -3.60
C VAL A 110 -11.36 5.37 -2.98
N ARG A 111 -10.29 4.68 -3.28
CA ARG A 111 -8.92 5.05 -2.92
C ARG A 111 -8.04 5.13 -4.16
N GLY A 112 -7.23 6.17 -4.26
CA GLY A 112 -6.11 6.30 -5.18
C GLY A 112 -4.82 6.43 -4.39
N LEU A 113 -3.83 5.61 -4.72
CA LEU A 113 -2.50 5.63 -4.11
C LEU A 113 -1.45 5.71 -5.22
N VAL A 114 -0.59 6.71 -5.14
CA VAL A 114 0.60 6.82 -6.00
C VAL A 114 1.80 7.00 -5.11
N SER A 115 2.84 6.24 -5.37
CA SER A 115 4.09 6.39 -4.65
C SER A 115 5.28 6.17 -5.59
N SER A 116 6.33 6.98 -5.45
CA SER A 116 7.51 6.91 -6.31
C SER A 116 8.78 7.20 -5.51
N ASP A 117 9.79 6.40 -5.74
CA ASP A 117 11.12 6.60 -5.21
C ASP A 117 11.94 7.44 -6.19
N LEU A 118 12.38 8.61 -5.74
CA LEU A 118 13.22 9.53 -6.48
C LEU A 118 14.68 9.25 -6.10
N THR A 119 15.46 8.80 -7.07
CA THR A 119 16.88 8.47 -6.92
C THR A 119 17.72 9.44 -7.69
N ASP A 120 18.94 9.73 -7.19
CA ASP A 120 19.94 10.48 -7.93
C ASP A 120 20.50 9.63 -9.09
N SER A 121 21.20 10.24 -10.04
CA SER A 121 21.82 9.54 -11.17
C SER A 121 22.79 8.46 -10.66
N GLY A 122 22.59 7.22 -11.10
CA GLY A 122 23.39 6.06 -10.67
C GLY A 122 23.02 5.49 -9.31
N ALA A 123 22.00 6.06 -8.63
CA ALA A 123 21.46 5.50 -7.40
C ALA A 123 20.24 4.62 -7.69
N ALA A 124 19.94 3.69 -6.77
CA ALA A 124 18.80 2.79 -6.89
C ALA A 124 18.22 2.51 -5.50
N THR A 125 16.90 2.35 -5.43
CA THR A 125 16.24 1.89 -4.23
C THR A 125 16.62 0.44 -3.94
N PRO A 126 17.11 0.13 -2.73
CA PRO A 126 17.38 -1.25 -2.34
C PRO A 126 16.17 -2.14 -2.51
N PHE A 127 16.35 -3.39 -2.98
CA PHE A 127 15.24 -4.30 -3.28
C PHE A 127 14.30 -4.51 -2.09
N TYR A 128 14.84 -4.56 -0.88
CA TYR A 128 14.10 -4.76 0.36
C TYR A 128 13.35 -3.51 0.86
N LEU A 129 13.59 -2.36 0.25
CA LEU A 129 12.84 -1.11 0.50
C LEU A 129 11.96 -0.71 -0.69
N GLN A 130 11.97 -1.47 -1.79
CA GLN A 130 11.07 -1.23 -2.91
C GLN A 130 9.61 -1.27 -2.47
N GLN A 131 8.82 -0.46 -3.13
CA GLN A 131 7.38 -0.48 -2.96
C GLN A 131 6.80 -1.72 -3.64
N SER A 132 5.64 -2.19 -3.20
CA SER A 132 5.06 -3.38 -3.78
C SER A 132 3.56 -3.31 -3.82
N LEU A 133 2.99 -3.90 -4.88
CA LEU A 133 1.58 -4.24 -4.95
C LEU A 133 1.39 -5.72 -4.58
N GLY A 134 0.22 -6.00 -4.02
CA GLY A 134 -0.20 -7.30 -3.51
C GLY A 134 -0.51 -7.25 -2.01
N GLY A 135 -1.37 -8.16 -1.58
CA GLY A 135 -1.81 -8.24 -0.19
C GLY A 135 -3.00 -7.35 0.17
N GLY A 136 -3.35 -7.35 1.44
CA GLY A 136 -4.61 -6.81 1.95
C GLY A 136 -4.82 -5.31 1.85
N GLU A 137 -3.81 -4.54 1.50
CA GLU A 137 -3.88 -3.07 1.41
C GLU A 137 -3.88 -2.54 -0.02
N THR A 138 -3.58 -3.40 -1.01
CA THR A 138 -3.51 -3.02 -2.41
C THR A 138 -4.25 -4.02 -3.31
N LEU A 139 -3.58 -5.02 -3.88
CA LEU A 139 -4.20 -6.01 -4.75
C LEU A 139 -4.54 -7.28 -3.94
N ARG A 140 -5.76 -7.36 -3.41
CA ARG A 140 -6.18 -8.41 -2.48
C ARG A 140 -6.20 -9.83 -3.06
N GLY A 141 -6.24 -9.99 -4.39
CA GLY A 141 -6.14 -11.29 -5.07
C GLY A 141 -4.71 -11.80 -5.26
N PHE A 142 -3.69 -11.06 -4.81
CA PHE A 142 -2.29 -11.44 -4.96
C PHE A 142 -1.58 -11.55 -3.62
N HIS A 143 -0.47 -12.30 -3.58
CA HIS A 143 0.39 -12.38 -2.41
C HIS A 143 0.96 -11.02 -2.03
N SER A 144 1.21 -10.80 -0.74
CA SER A 144 1.93 -9.60 -0.28
C SER A 144 3.30 -9.54 -0.97
N TYR A 145 3.71 -8.33 -1.33
CA TYR A 145 4.99 -8.07 -2.01
C TYR A 145 5.14 -8.76 -3.37
N ARG A 146 4.04 -9.06 -4.06
CA ARG A 146 4.07 -9.83 -5.32
C ARG A 146 4.70 -9.06 -6.48
N PHE A 147 4.49 -7.76 -6.53
CA PHE A 147 4.97 -6.88 -7.62
C PHE A 147 5.78 -5.73 -7.02
N PRO A 148 7.08 -5.96 -6.70
CA PRO A 148 7.95 -4.91 -6.19
C PRO A 148 8.49 -4.04 -7.33
N ASP A 149 8.60 -2.72 -7.12
CA ASP A 149 9.31 -1.79 -7.99
C ASP A 149 9.51 -0.43 -7.27
N GLN A 150 10.15 0.55 -7.93
CA GLN A 150 10.42 1.87 -7.36
C GLN A 150 9.21 2.81 -7.37
N SER A 151 8.27 2.60 -8.28
CA SER A 151 7.06 3.41 -8.39
C SER A 151 5.83 2.51 -8.50
N LEU A 152 4.74 2.93 -7.89
CA LEU A 152 3.45 2.26 -7.98
C LEU A 152 2.32 3.26 -8.17
N ALA A 153 1.26 2.80 -8.84
CA ALA A 153 -0.05 3.42 -8.84
C ALA A 153 -1.10 2.35 -8.56
N HIS A 154 -2.05 2.67 -7.71
CA HIS A 154 -3.09 1.76 -7.26
C HIS A 154 -4.42 2.51 -7.11
N VAL A 155 -5.51 1.85 -7.49
CA VAL A 155 -6.89 2.29 -7.26
C VAL A 155 -7.67 1.14 -6.65
N SER A 156 -8.47 1.42 -5.64
CA SER A 156 -9.43 0.49 -5.07
C SER A 156 -10.80 1.14 -5.05
N ILE A 157 -11.82 0.40 -5.46
CA ILE A 157 -13.21 0.79 -5.44
C ILE A 157 -13.99 -0.26 -4.66
N GLU A 158 -14.76 0.17 -3.66
CA GLU A 158 -15.63 -0.70 -2.87
C GLU A 158 -17.05 -0.15 -2.86
N TYR A 159 -18.02 -1.02 -3.12
CA TYR A 159 -19.42 -0.78 -2.82
C TYR A 159 -19.74 -1.47 -1.49
N ARG A 160 -19.93 -0.69 -0.43
CA ARG A 160 -20.15 -1.17 0.94
C ARG A 160 -21.63 -1.14 1.23
N TRP A 161 -22.26 -2.31 1.34
CA TRP A 161 -23.66 -2.46 1.67
C TRP A 161 -23.85 -2.97 3.09
N ARG A 162 -24.55 -2.21 3.92
CA ARG A 162 -24.92 -2.61 5.28
C ARG A 162 -26.13 -3.53 5.23
N ALA A 163 -25.88 -4.82 5.05
CA ALA A 163 -26.91 -5.85 5.05
C ALA A 163 -27.60 -5.99 6.42
N HIS A 164 -26.87 -5.67 7.50
CA HIS A 164 -27.36 -5.64 8.87
C HIS A 164 -26.61 -4.59 9.68
N ARG A 165 -27.16 -4.15 10.84
CA ARG A 165 -26.49 -3.16 11.71
C ARG A 165 -25.04 -3.51 12.08
N TYR A 166 -24.69 -4.80 12.11
CA TYR A 166 -23.38 -5.32 12.46
C TYR A 166 -22.62 -5.96 11.30
N VAL A 167 -23.26 -6.11 10.13
CA VAL A 167 -22.70 -6.83 8.99
C VAL A 167 -22.74 -5.97 7.74
N GLU A 168 -21.60 -5.82 7.12
CA GLU A 168 -21.44 -5.13 5.85
C GLU A 168 -20.85 -6.10 4.83
N VAL A 169 -21.40 -6.11 3.62
CA VAL A 169 -20.88 -6.82 2.46
C VAL A 169 -20.31 -5.79 1.49
N ALA A 170 -19.12 -6.06 0.98
CA ALA A 170 -18.42 -5.10 0.16
C ALA A 170 -17.76 -5.78 -1.06
N PRO A 171 -18.48 -5.90 -2.19
CA PRO A 171 -17.81 -6.15 -3.46
C PRO A 171 -16.80 -5.04 -3.74
N PHE A 172 -15.66 -5.42 -4.31
CA PHE A 172 -14.57 -4.52 -4.60
C PHE A 172 -13.83 -4.84 -5.90
N LEU A 173 -13.14 -3.86 -6.41
CA LEU A 173 -12.18 -3.99 -7.49
C LEU A 173 -10.91 -3.22 -7.12
N ASP A 174 -9.80 -3.92 -7.04
CA ASP A 174 -8.48 -3.33 -6.92
C ASP A 174 -7.78 -3.38 -8.27
N ALA A 175 -7.07 -2.32 -8.63
CA ALA A 175 -6.27 -2.24 -9.84
C ALA A 175 -4.97 -1.50 -9.55
N GLY A 176 -3.86 -1.95 -10.12
CA GLY A 176 -2.58 -1.28 -9.91
C GLY A 176 -1.48 -1.72 -10.87
N THR A 177 -0.46 -0.90 -10.96
CA THR A 177 0.72 -1.10 -11.79
C THR A 177 1.96 -0.64 -11.03
N VAL A 178 3.09 -1.23 -11.35
CA VAL A 178 4.41 -0.84 -10.86
C VAL A 178 5.36 -0.57 -12.03
N ALA A 179 6.37 0.27 -11.80
CA ALA A 179 7.39 0.58 -12.79
C ALA A 179 8.68 1.10 -12.13
N PRO A 180 9.83 1.05 -12.82
CA PRO A 180 11.09 1.62 -12.33
C PRO A 180 11.08 3.14 -12.10
N SER A 181 10.12 3.86 -12.71
CA SER A 181 9.93 5.30 -12.49
C SER A 181 8.48 5.70 -12.75
N PHE A 182 8.07 6.84 -12.20
CA PHE A 182 6.73 7.36 -12.40
C PHE A 182 6.35 7.53 -13.89
N SER A 183 7.27 7.99 -14.72
CA SER A 183 7.05 8.20 -16.16
C SER A 183 6.89 6.91 -16.96
N ARG A 184 7.26 5.77 -16.39
CA ARG A 184 7.12 4.43 -17.01
C ARG A 184 5.88 3.67 -16.55
N LEU A 185 5.09 4.22 -15.65
CA LEU A 185 3.79 3.64 -15.29
C LEU A 185 2.90 3.57 -16.54
N SER A 186 2.39 2.37 -16.83
CA SER A 186 1.63 2.12 -18.05
C SER A 186 0.30 1.43 -17.76
N PRO A 187 -0.81 1.88 -18.39
CA PRO A 187 -2.08 1.17 -18.32
C PRO A 187 -2.01 -0.29 -18.82
N GLY A 188 -1.11 -0.59 -19.74
CA GLY A 188 -0.95 -1.94 -20.31
C GLY A 188 -0.38 -2.97 -19.33
N SER A 189 0.20 -2.55 -18.21
CA SER A 189 0.77 -3.43 -17.18
C SER A 189 -0.10 -3.55 -15.91
N VAL A 190 -1.31 -3.00 -15.94
CA VAL A 190 -2.23 -3.01 -14.80
C VAL A 190 -2.62 -4.44 -14.43
N LYS A 191 -2.49 -4.77 -13.15
CA LYS A 191 -3.03 -5.98 -12.53
C LYS A 191 -4.35 -5.63 -11.86
N MET A 192 -5.34 -6.52 -11.98
CA MET A 192 -6.67 -6.34 -11.42
C MET A 192 -6.98 -7.46 -10.43
N SER A 193 -7.73 -7.12 -9.41
CA SER A 193 -8.17 -8.04 -8.37
C SER A 193 -9.61 -7.72 -7.97
N PRO A 194 -10.62 -8.30 -8.65
CA PRO A 194 -11.99 -8.27 -8.17
C PRO A 194 -12.14 -9.12 -6.90
N GLY A 195 -13.16 -8.80 -6.10
CA GLY A 195 -13.41 -9.57 -4.90
C GLY A 195 -14.67 -9.16 -4.15
N VAL A 196 -14.89 -9.82 -3.01
CA VAL A 196 -15.96 -9.51 -2.08
C VAL A 196 -15.46 -9.60 -0.64
N GLY A 197 -15.80 -8.61 0.17
CA GLY A 197 -15.49 -8.56 1.59
C GLY A 197 -16.73 -8.70 2.45
N ILE A 198 -16.58 -9.35 3.60
CA ILE A 198 -17.57 -9.38 4.68
C ILE A 198 -16.92 -8.70 5.88
N ARG A 199 -17.65 -7.79 6.51
CA ARG A 199 -17.14 -7.00 7.63
C ARG A 199 -18.07 -7.09 8.83
N ALA A 200 -17.51 -7.37 10.00
CA ALA A 200 -18.16 -7.15 11.28
C ALA A 200 -17.87 -5.71 11.72
N ARG A 201 -18.89 -4.94 12.01
CA ARG A 201 -18.75 -3.51 12.35
C ARG A 201 -19.70 -3.08 13.46
N ASN A 202 -19.44 -1.92 14.01
CA ASN A 202 -20.40 -1.08 14.72
C ASN A 202 -20.49 0.29 14.03
N ASP A 203 -21.21 1.24 14.61
CA ASP A 203 -21.41 2.56 14.00
C ASP A 203 -20.12 3.37 13.84
N ARG A 204 -19.08 3.08 14.62
CA ARG A 204 -17.82 3.85 14.65
C ARG A 204 -16.65 3.17 14.00
N ARG A 205 -16.64 1.84 13.91
CA ARG A 205 -15.48 1.09 13.39
C ARG A 205 -15.85 -0.25 12.78
N VAL A 206 -15.06 -0.65 11.82
CA VAL A 206 -14.99 -2.04 11.37
C VAL A 206 -14.12 -2.80 12.37
N LEU A 207 -14.66 -3.85 12.96
CA LEU A 207 -14.00 -4.67 13.99
C LEU A 207 -13.15 -5.75 13.36
N ALA A 208 -13.72 -6.44 12.36
CA ALA A 208 -13.05 -7.49 11.62
C ALA A 208 -13.51 -7.49 10.16
N ARG A 209 -12.64 -7.92 9.27
CA ARG A 209 -12.95 -8.11 7.85
C ARG A 209 -12.42 -9.45 7.34
N LEU A 210 -13.15 -10.01 6.39
CA LEU A 210 -12.79 -11.19 5.64
C LEU A 210 -12.97 -10.84 4.16
N ASP A 211 -11.88 -10.73 3.42
CA ASP A 211 -11.90 -10.40 2.00
C ASP A 211 -11.52 -11.64 1.16
N PHE A 212 -12.33 -11.93 0.14
CA PHE A 212 -12.06 -12.93 -0.89
C PHE A 212 -11.70 -12.18 -2.17
N GLY A 213 -10.44 -12.24 -2.55
CA GLY A 213 -9.93 -11.60 -3.76
C GLY A 213 -9.47 -12.61 -4.80
N TRP A 214 -9.68 -12.30 -6.06
CA TRP A 214 -9.22 -13.11 -7.19
C TRP A 214 -8.18 -12.36 -8.00
N GLY A 215 -7.13 -13.05 -8.37
CA GLY A 215 -6.08 -12.56 -9.26
C GLY A 215 -5.79 -13.58 -10.35
N THR A 216 -4.87 -13.28 -11.23
CA THR A 216 -4.42 -14.22 -12.28
C THR A 216 -3.71 -15.45 -11.71
N GLU A 217 -3.32 -15.42 -10.45
CA GLU A 217 -2.61 -16.51 -9.74
C GLU A 217 -3.55 -17.34 -8.86
N GLY A 218 -4.86 -17.07 -8.90
CA GLY A 218 -5.86 -17.79 -8.12
C GLY A 218 -6.64 -16.91 -7.14
N ALA A 219 -7.36 -17.55 -6.22
CA ALA A 219 -8.14 -16.89 -5.18
C ALA A 219 -7.34 -16.79 -3.88
N ARG A 220 -7.61 -15.72 -3.12
CA ARG A 220 -7.01 -15.49 -1.81
C ARG A 220 -8.04 -15.05 -0.79
N VAL A 221 -7.81 -15.47 0.45
CA VAL A 221 -8.59 -15.06 1.62
C VAL A 221 -7.68 -14.19 2.50
N ILE A 222 -8.18 -13.02 2.87
CA ILE A 222 -7.48 -12.10 3.76
C ILE A 222 -8.36 -11.84 4.98
N VAL A 223 -7.79 -12.03 6.15
CA VAL A 223 -8.40 -11.68 7.44
C VAL A 223 -7.71 -10.42 7.95
N GLY A 224 -8.47 -9.45 8.41
CA GLY A 224 -7.93 -8.20 8.92
C GLY A 224 -8.84 -7.53 9.95
N MET A 225 -8.33 -6.49 10.58
CA MET A 225 -9.07 -5.60 11.47
C MET A 225 -9.13 -4.21 10.84
N GLY A 226 -10.20 -3.46 11.13
CA GLY A 226 -10.41 -2.15 10.53
C GLY A 226 -10.89 -2.17 9.08
N PRO A 227 -11.13 -0.98 8.48
CA PRO A 227 -11.48 -0.85 7.06
C PRO A 227 -10.29 -1.27 6.17
N ALA A 228 -10.54 -1.57 4.90
CA ALA A 228 -9.49 -1.92 3.95
C ALA A 228 -8.62 -0.68 3.61
N PHE A 229 -9.23 0.53 3.67
CA PHE A 229 -8.57 1.82 3.52
C PHE A 229 -9.41 2.94 4.10
#